data_be8ad22f68c60f61f7573f269cab9382
#
_entry.id   be8ad22f68c60f61f7573f269cab9382
#
_cell.length_a   1.000
_cell.length_b   1.000
_cell.length_c   1.000
_cell.angle_alpha   90.00
_cell.angle_beta   90.00
_cell.angle_gamma   90.00
#
_symmetry.space_group_name_H-M   'P 1'
#
loop_
_entity.id
_entity.type
_entity.pdbx_description
1 polymer ?
#
loop_
_entity_poly.entity_id
_entity_poly.type
_entity_poly.pdbx_seq_one_letter_code
_entity_poly.pdbx_strand_id
1 'polypeptide(L)'
;MQDIQRADDALPTASRAERLRGVIRHDLPSSLVVFLVALPLSLGIAIASNAPVLAGLIAAIVGGIVVGALGGSPLQVSGPAAGLTVVVAGLVSDFGWGVTCFITVAAGAVQVLLGLSRVARAALAISPVVVHAMLAGIGITIALQQTHVLLGGKSKSTAWHNLIGLPGQIIGAHRPGVLLGVLVIVILVAWRWVPAKVRRVPGPLVAIVAVTVISVVFPFHVRRIDLDGSPLDALQLPDLPHGNWSGVAVGVITVALIASVESLLSAVSVDRMHNGPRTDFNRELVGQGAANMISGAVGGLPVTGVIVRSSTNVNAGARSRASAIMHGVWILLFTIPFAGLVDEIPTAALAGLLIVIGIQLLKPAHIETAMKHGDLAVYVVTAVSVIFLNLLHGVMIGLALAIALTGWRVIRAKIEAAQLDGEWRVTIEGAACTFLALPRLTRVLASVPRGATVTVAIAVHYLDHAAHQAITDWQRQQEATGGTVRIEGAVVATGRRDEPQVEAEMPGAAA
;
A
#
# COMPACT_ATOMS: atom_id res chain seq x y z
N MET A 1 0.29 37.97 8.61
CA MET A 1 0.85 36.73 9.15
C MET A 1 0.68 36.54 10.66
N GLN A 2 0.42 37.62 11.44
CA GLN A 2 0.14 37.55 12.89
C GLN A 2 -1.33 37.29 13.22
N ASP A 3 -2.27 37.51 12.32
CA ASP A 3 -3.71 37.31 12.56
C ASP A 3 -4.20 35.87 12.30
N ILE A 4 -3.43 35.06 11.58
CA ILE A 4 -3.74 33.62 11.35
C ILE A 4 -3.33 32.76 12.57
N GLN A 5 -2.35 33.23 13.35
CA GLN A 5 -1.87 32.53 14.55
C GLN A 5 -2.77 32.70 15.77
N ARG A 6 -3.67 33.72 15.79
CA ARG A 6 -4.62 33.96 16.87
C ARG A 6 -5.95 33.22 16.75
N ALA A 7 -6.24 32.59 15.60
CA ALA A 7 -7.49 31.83 15.41
C ALA A 7 -7.40 30.38 15.91
N ASP A 8 -6.19 29.85 16.15
CA ASP A 8 -6.01 28.46 16.63
C ASP A 8 -6.11 28.30 18.15
N ASP A 9 -6.09 29.40 18.93
CA ASP A 9 -6.09 29.35 20.40
C ASP A 9 -7.49 29.41 21.04
N ALA A 10 -8.58 29.40 20.26
CA ALA A 10 -9.93 29.64 20.77
C ALA A 10 -10.94 28.48 20.55
N LEU A 11 -10.49 27.25 20.42
CA LEU A 11 -11.41 26.11 20.55
C LEU A 11 -11.53 25.74 22.04
N PRO A 12 -12.75 25.76 22.63
CA PRO A 12 -12.94 25.39 24.01
C PRO A 12 -12.43 23.96 24.22
N THR A 13 -11.43 23.80 25.07
CA THR A 13 -10.91 22.49 25.46
C THR A 13 -12.05 21.70 26.09
N ALA A 14 -12.60 20.73 25.38
CA ALA A 14 -13.68 19.87 25.86
C ALA A 14 -13.33 19.35 27.28
N SER A 15 -14.26 19.47 28.21
CA SER A 15 -14.09 19.00 29.58
C SER A 15 -13.73 17.51 29.63
N ARG A 16 -13.05 17.05 30.68
CA ARG A 16 -12.77 15.62 30.86
C ARG A 16 -14.03 14.76 30.76
N ALA A 17 -15.16 15.23 31.25
CA ALA A 17 -16.45 14.56 31.20
C ALA A 17 -17.01 14.46 29.78
N GLU A 18 -16.87 15.50 28.97
CA GLU A 18 -17.29 15.50 27.56
C GLU A 18 -16.43 14.55 26.71
N ARG A 19 -15.11 14.54 26.94
CA ARG A 19 -14.20 13.58 26.28
C ARG A 19 -14.59 12.15 26.64
N LEU A 20 -14.83 11.84 27.92
CA LEU A 20 -15.24 10.51 28.37
C LEU A 20 -16.58 10.10 27.77
N ARG A 21 -17.57 11.00 27.75
CA ARG A 21 -18.86 10.74 27.07
C ARG A 21 -18.69 10.47 25.59
N GLY A 22 -17.80 11.19 24.91
CA GLY A 22 -17.45 10.96 23.50
C GLY A 22 -16.89 9.56 23.26
N VAL A 23 -15.94 9.14 24.10
CA VAL A 23 -15.33 7.80 24.05
C VAL A 23 -16.40 6.71 24.26
N ILE A 24 -17.21 6.82 25.30
CA ILE A 24 -18.27 5.82 25.58
C ILE A 24 -19.31 5.76 24.45
N ARG A 25 -19.69 6.89 23.88
CA ARG A 25 -20.75 6.95 22.87
C ARG A 25 -20.31 6.53 21.49
N HIS A 26 -19.06 6.82 21.09
CA HIS A 26 -18.55 6.64 19.74
C HIS A 26 -17.44 5.59 19.65
N ASP A 27 -16.41 5.69 20.49
CA ASP A 27 -15.22 4.85 20.35
C ASP A 27 -15.43 3.44 20.92
N LEU A 28 -16.20 3.28 22.02
CA LEU A 28 -16.48 1.98 22.60
C LEU A 28 -17.27 1.05 21.64
N PRO A 29 -18.40 1.46 21.03
CA PRO A 29 -19.08 0.62 20.06
C PRO A 29 -18.22 0.33 18.83
N SER A 30 -17.46 1.32 18.34
CA SER A 30 -16.60 1.14 17.18
C SER A 30 -15.49 0.14 17.47
N SER A 31 -14.88 0.19 18.66
CA SER A 31 -13.82 -0.75 19.07
C SER A 31 -14.31 -2.19 19.13
N LEU A 32 -15.54 -2.41 19.55
CA LEU A 32 -16.15 -3.75 19.54
C LEU A 32 -16.36 -4.28 18.13
N VAL A 33 -16.85 -3.44 17.22
CA VAL A 33 -17.01 -3.83 15.81
C VAL A 33 -15.65 -4.18 15.18
N VAL A 34 -14.62 -3.37 15.45
CA VAL A 34 -13.26 -3.63 14.97
C VAL A 34 -12.70 -4.91 15.56
N PHE A 35 -12.87 -5.16 16.87
CA PHE A 35 -12.48 -6.39 17.56
C PHE A 35 -13.07 -7.62 16.87
N LEU A 36 -14.38 -7.62 16.60
CA LEU A 36 -15.09 -8.74 15.98
C LEU A 36 -14.60 -9.05 14.55
N VAL A 37 -14.13 -8.04 13.81
CA VAL A 37 -13.50 -8.23 12.49
C VAL A 37 -12.05 -8.68 12.63
N ALA A 38 -11.31 -8.08 13.57
CA ALA A 38 -9.88 -8.27 13.69
C ALA A 38 -9.49 -9.66 14.18
N LEU A 39 -10.29 -10.27 15.04
CA LEU A 39 -10.00 -11.56 15.64
C LEU A 39 -9.82 -12.67 14.60
N PRO A 40 -10.83 -13.00 13.75
CA PRO A 40 -10.67 -14.07 12.75
C PRO A 40 -9.61 -13.73 11.71
N LEU A 41 -9.44 -12.43 11.36
CA LEU A 41 -8.41 -12.00 10.43
C LEU A 41 -6.99 -12.23 10.97
N SER A 42 -6.78 -11.96 12.26
CA SER A 42 -5.46 -12.14 12.89
C SER A 42 -5.05 -13.60 12.93
N LEU A 43 -5.99 -14.49 13.27
CA LEU A 43 -5.79 -15.95 13.27
C LEU A 43 -5.47 -16.44 11.85
N GLY A 44 -6.29 -16.04 10.86
CA GLY A 44 -6.09 -16.44 9.48
C GLY A 44 -4.74 -15.98 8.91
N ILE A 45 -4.31 -14.74 9.22
CA ILE A 45 -3.01 -14.21 8.79
C ILE A 45 -1.86 -14.99 9.41
N ALA A 46 -1.94 -15.37 10.70
CA ALA A 46 -0.91 -16.17 11.35
C ALA A 46 -0.75 -17.54 10.68
N ILE A 47 -1.84 -18.25 10.44
CA ILE A 47 -1.83 -19.53 9.73
C ILE A 47 -1.26 -19.39 8.32
N ALA A 48 -1.69 -18.37 7.58
CA ALA A 48 -1.22 -18.11 6.22
C ALA A 48 0.26 -17.74 6.18
N SER A 49 0.80 -17.21 7.28
CA SER A 49 2.21 -16.86 7.45
C SER A 49 3.08 -18.03 7.94
N ASN A 50 2.52 -19.23 8.08
CA ASN A 50 3.18 -20.37 8.72
C ASN A 50 3.72 -20.06 10.13
N ALA A 51 3.11 -19.12 10.82
CA ALA A 51 3.46 -18.68 12.15
C ALA A 51 2.55 -19.36 13.20
N PRO A 52 2.97 -19.41 14.48
CA PRO A 52 2.09 -19.80 15.55
C PRO A 52 0.79 -18.99 15.55
N VAL A 53 -0.35 -19.63 15.76
CA VAL A 53 -1.67 -18.99 15.61
C VAL A 53 -1.82 -17.77 16.52
N LEU A 54 -1.33 -17.90 17.77
CA LEU A 54 -1.37 -16.84 18.78
C LEU A 54 -0.51 -15.62 18.41
N ALA A 55 0.53 -15.79 17.59
CA ALA A 55 1.35 -14.67 17.10
C ALA A 55 0.52 -13.59 16.38
N GLY A 56 -0.56 -14.00 15.70
CA GLY A 56 -1.50 -13.07 15.08
C GLY A 56 -2.30 -12.24 16.08
N LEU A 57 -2.72 -12.87 17.19
CA LEU A 57 -3.42 -12.17 18.26
C LEU A 57 -2.49 -11.23 19.03
N ILE A 58 -1.27 -11.67 19.33
CA ILE A 58 -0.22 -10.83 19.95
C ILE A 58 0.01 -9.58 19.10
N ALA A 59 0.19 -9.72 17.78
CA ALA A 59 0.38 -8.60 16.88
C ALA A 59 -0.84 -7.65 16.83
N ALA A 60 -2.06 -8.18 16.96
CA ALA A 60 -3.27 -7.36 17.00
C ALA A 60 -3.41 -6.61 18.34
N ILE A 61 -3.04 -7.25 19.46
CA ILE A 61 -3.01 -6.61 20.78
C ILE A 61 -1.98 -5.50 20.80
N VAL A 62 -0.74 -5.80 20.42
CA VAL A 62 0.37 -4.84 20.42
C VAL A 62 0.09 -3.71 19.42
N GLY A 63 -0.35 -4.04 18.20
CA GLY A 63 -0.70 -3.05 17.20
C GLY A 63 -1.83 -2.11 17.65
N GLY A 64 -2.90 -2.66 18.23
CA GLY A 64 -4.00 -1.86 18.76
C GLY A 64 -3.57 -0.95 19.91
N ILE A 65 -2.86 -1.47 20.90
CA ILE A 65 -2.49 -0.73 22.11
C ILE A 65 -1.32 0.24 21.85
N VAL A 66 -0.21 -0.28 21.32
CA VAL A 66 1.03 0.51 21.20
C VAL A 66 0.92 1.55 20.09
N VAL A 67 0.48 1.16 18.89
CA VAL A 67 0.30 2.14 17.81
C VAL A 67 -0.85 3.09 18.13
N GLY A 68 -1.95 2.61 18.71
CA GLY A 68 -3.05 3.47 19.15
C GLY A 68 -2.58 4.55 20.12
N ALA A 69 -1.64 4.24 21.02
CA ALA A 69 -1.10 5.20 21.99
C ALA A 69 -0.02 6.12 21.40
N LEU A 70 0.95 5.56 20.66
CA LEU A 70 2.15 6.25 20.21
C LEU A 70 2.03 6.79 18.77
N GLY A 71 1.25 6.13 17.90
CA GLY A 71 1.16 6.44 16.48
C GLY A 71 0.65 7.84 16.15
N GLY A 72 0.83 8.24 14.92
CA GLY A 72 0.46 9.55 14.38
C GLY A 72 -0.96 9.63 13.81
N SER A 73 -1.53 8.49 13.40
CA SER A 73 -2.86 8.42 12.77
C SER A 73 -3.96 8.12 13.80
N PRO A 74 -4.91 9.06 14.02
CA PRO A 74 -5.86 8.93 15.13
C PRO A 74 -6.87 7.79 15.00
N LEU A 75 -7.30 7.47 13.79
CA LEU A 75 -8.36 6.49 13.53
C LEU A 75 -7.87 5.22 12.83
N GLN A 76 -6.58 5.14 12.55
CA GLN A 76 -5.96 3.95 12.01
C GLN A 76 -5.94 2.83 13.05
N VAL A 77 -6.22 1.62 12.61
CA VAL A 77 -6.11 0.41 13.43
C VAL A 77 -4.98 -0.44 12.87
N SER A 78 -4.03 -0.78 13.74
CA SER A 78 -2.86 -1.57 13.39
C SER A 78 -2.96 -3.01 13.92
N GLY A 79 -2.25 -3.90 13.28
CA GLY A 79 -2.20 -5.33 13.62
C GLY A 79 -1.51 -6.13 12.52
N PRO A 80 -1.59 -7.47 12.54
CA PRO A 80 -0.99 -8.29 11.50
C PRO A 80 -1.68 -7.99 10.16
N ALA A 81 -0.88 -7.89 9.10
CA ALA A 81 -1.34 -7.50 7.78
C ALA A 81 -1.23 -8.61 6.75
N ALA A 82 -2.25 -8.71 5.90
CA ALA A 82 -2.25 -9.63 4.77
C ALA A 82 -1.08 -9.37 3.80
N GLY A 83 -0.65 -8.12 3.68
CA GLY A 83 0.46 -7.73 2.80
C GLY A 83 1.81 -8.33 3.18
N LEU A 84 2.03 -8.64 4.44
CA LEU A 84 3.27 -9.26 4.92
C LEU A 84 3.23 -10.79 4.97
N THR A 85 2.08 -11.41 4.77
CA THR A 85 1.88 -12.87 4.94
C THR A 85 2.90 -13.70 4.15
N VAL A 86 3.10 -13.37 2.87
CA VAL A 86 4.01 -14.11 1.99
C VAL A 86 5.46 -13.94 2.41
N VAL A 87 5.85 -12.72 2.81
CA VAL A 87 7.20 -12.42 3.29
C VAL A 87 7.49 -13.16 4.58
N VAL A 88 6.57 -13.09 5.55
CA VAL A 88 6.72 -13.78 6.84
C VAL A 88 6.76 -15.29 6.64
N ALA A 89 5.89 -15.86 5.78
CA ALA A 89 5.91 -17.30 5.47
C ALA A 89 7.26 -17.74 4.88
N GLY A 90 7.87 -16.91 4.01
CA GLY A 90 9.22 -17.14 3.50
C GLY A 90 10.28 -17.10 4.61
N LEU A 91 10.26 -16.05 5.45
CA LEU A 91 11.21 -15.90 6.56
C LEU A 91 11.11 -17.06 7.57
N VAL A 92 9.89 -17.50 7.89
CA VAL A 92 9.66 -18.66 8.76
C VAL A 92 10.21 -19.95 8.14
N SER A 93 10.03 -20.11 6.82
CA SER A 93 10.58 -21.28 6.09
C SER A 93 12.10 -21.29 6.06
N ASP A 94 12.72 -20.12 5.86
CA ASP A 94 14.16 -20.00 5.64
C ASP A 94 14.96 -19.93 6.95
N PHE A 95 14.40 -19.31 7.99
CA PHE A 95 15.13 -18.99 9.24
C PHE A 95 14.46 -19.55 10.51
N GLY A 96 13.23 -20.04 10.41
CA GLY A 96 12.42 -20.43 11.57
C GLY A 96 11.74 -19.25 12.26
N TRP A 97 10.84 -19.57 13.21
CA TRP A 97 10.00 -18.56 13.86
C TRP A 97 10.77 -17.62 14.77
N GLY A 98 11.67 -18.12 15.62
CA GLY A 98 12.43 -17.29 16.56
C GLY A 98 13.31 -16.24 15.87
N VAL A 99 13.98 -16.60 14.76
CA VAL A 99 14.76 -15.65 13.95
C VAL A 99 13.84 -14.67 13.22
N THR A 100 12.66 -15.10 12.79
CA THR A 100 11.64 -14.18 12.20
C THR A 100 11.17 -13.16 13.22
N CYS A 101 11.03 -13.51 14.50
CA CYS A 101 10.78 -12.57 15.57
C CYS A 101 11.92 -11.57 15.74
N PHE A 102 13.19 -12.02 15.68
CA PHE A 102 14.35 -11.12 15.69
C PHE A 102 14.32 -10.14 14.51
N ILE A 103 14.05 -10.63 13.30
CA ILE A 103 13.89 -9.79 12.11
C ILE A 103 12.81 -8.74 12.33
N THR A 104 11.70 -9.10 12.95
CA THR A 104 10.58 -8.18 13.25
C THR A 104 11.02 -7.08 14.24
N VAL A 105 11.77 -7.43 15.28
CA VAL A 105 12.35 -6.46 16.23
C VAL A 105 13.30 -5.49 15.50
N ALA A 106 14.23 -6.03 14.72
CA ALA A 106 15.19 -5.24 13.98
C ALA A 106 14.53 -4.32 12.93
N ALA A 107 13.52 -4.83 12.24
CA ALA A 107 12.71 -4.05 11.29
C ALA A 107 11.96 -2.90 12.00
N GLY A 108 11.44 -3.15 13.20
CA GLY A 108 10.85 -2.11 14.06
C GLY A 108 11.84 -1.00 14.42
N ALA A 109 13.08 -1.37 14.77
CA ALA A 109 14.14 -0.40 15.04
C ALA A 109 14.45 0.47 13.81
N VAL A 110 14.54 -0.13 12.62
CA VAL A 110 14.69 0.60 11.36
C VAL A 110 13.51 1.57 11.13
N GLN A 111 12.28 1.16 11.38
CA GLN A 111 11.11 2.02 11.26
C GLN A 111 11.15 3.21 12.22
N VAL A 112 11.58 3.00 13.49
CA VAL A 112 11.78 4.10 14.44
C VAL A 112 12.81 5.08 13.91
N LEU A 113 13.95 4.61 13.40
CA LEU A 113 14.98 5.46 12.79
C LEU A 113 14.44 6.25 11.58
N LEU A 114 13.66 5.60 10.70
CA LEU A 114 13.00 6.27 9.57
C LEU A 114 12.00 7.34 10.03
N GLY A 115 11.25 7.09 11.10
CA GLY A 115 10.34 8.07 11.69
C GLY A 115 11.07 9.26 12.28
N LEU A 116 12.14 9.02 13.04
CA LEU A 116 12.97 10.06 13.66
C LEU A 116 13.75 10.90 12.63
N SER A 117 14.21 10.28 11.53
CA SER A 117 14.90 10.98 10.44
C SER A 117 13.98 11.86 9.60
N ARG A 118 12.68 11.85 9.86
CA ARG A 118 11.64 12.62 9.15
C ARG A 118 11.52 12.29 7.66
N VAL A 119 12.01 11.13 7.23
CA VAL A 119 11.94 10.65 5.84
C VAL A 119 10.58 10.03 5.50
N ALA A 120 9.68 9.86 6.49
CA ALA A 120 8.37 9.24 6.30
C ALA A 120 7.56 9.85 5.14
N ARG A 121 7.69 11.16 4.89
CA ARG A 121 7.04 11.82 3.74
C ARG A 121 7.60 11.37 2.39
N ALA A 122 8.86 10.95 2.32
CA ALA A 122 9.44 10.45 1.07
C ALA A 122 8.82 9.11 0.65
N ALA A 123 8.35 8.29 1.61
CA ALA A 123 7.61 7.06 1.31
C ALA A 123 6.29 7.34 0.57
N LEU A 124 5.71 8.54 0.71
CA LEU A 124 4.54 8.98 -0.04
C LEU A 124 4.85 9.29 -1.51
N ALA A 125 6.12 9.41 -1.88
CA ALA A 125 6.56 9.60 -3.27
C ALA A 125 6.53 8.28 -4.08
N ILE A 126 6.25 7.14 -3.43
CA ILE A 126 6.07 5.87 -4.14
C ILE A 126 4.83 5.96 -5.03
N SER A 127 5.01 5.58 -6.29
CA SER A 127 3.92 5.59 -7.28
C SER A 127 2.71 4.78 -6.77
N PRO A 128 1.50 5.37 -6.67
CA PRO A 128 0.30 4.67 -6.23
C PRO A 128 -0.02 3.43 -7.07
N VAL A 129 0.35 3.43 -8.36
CA VAL A 129 0.15 2.30 -9.28
C VAL A 129 0.98 1.09 -8.85
N VAL A 130 2.24 1.30 -8.44
CA VAL A 130 3.12 0.23 -7.92
C VAL A 130 2.52 -0.39 -6.68
N VAL A 131 1.98 0.43 -5.76
CA VAL A 131 1.35 -0.05 -4.52
C VAL A 131 0.08 -0.83 -4.80
N HIS A 132 -0.79 -0.33 -5.68
CA HIS A 132 -2.02 -1.03 -6.04
C HIS A 132 -1.72 -2.37 -6.74
N ALA A 133 -0.70 -2.41 -7.59
CA ALA A 133 -0.24 -3.62 -8.26
C ALA A 133 0.38 -4.63 -7.27
N MET A 134 1.15 -4.14 -6.31
CA MET A 134 1.69 -4.93 -5.19
C MET A 134 0.56 -5.60 -4.41
N LEU A 135 -0.45 -4.83 -3.99
CA LEU A 135 -1.60 -5.38 -3.26
C LEU A 135 -2.37 -6.42 -4.08
N ALA A 136 -2.52 -6.20 -5.39
CA ALA A 136 -3.14 -7.17 -6.28
C ALA A 136 -2.32 -8.46 -6.37
N GLY A 137 -1.00 -8.35 -6.54
CA GLY A 137 -0.09 -9.51 -6.56
C GLY A 137 -0.15 -10.31 -5.26
N ILE A 138 -0.11 -9.62 -4.10
CA ILE A 138 -0.28 -10.24 -2.78
C ILE A 138 -1.64 -10.94 -2.70
N GLY A 139 -2.73 -10.28 -3.12
CA GLY A 139 -4.08 -10.83 -3.08
C GLY A 139 -4.21 -12.14 -3.86
N ILE A 140 -3.63 -12.19 -5.07
CA ILE A 140 -3.59 -13.41 -5.90
C ILE A 140 -2.77 -14.50 -5.21
N THR A 141 -1.61 -14.18 -4.67
CA THR A 141 -0.74 -15.16 -3.98
C THR A 141 -1.44 -15.74 -2.77
N ILE A 142 -2.09 -14.90 -1.93
CA ILE A 142 -2.87 -15.37 -0.78
C ILE A 142 -4.03 -16.28 -1.23
N ALA A 143 -4.82 -15.85 -2.22
CA ALA A 143 -5.94 -16.65 -2.71
C ALA A 143 -5.47 -18.01 -3.22
N LEU A 144 -4.34 -18.06 -3.94
CA LEU A 144 -3.76 -19.29 -4.45
C LEU A 144 -3.26 -20.20 -3.31
N GLN A 145 -2.55 -19.67 -2.32
CA GLN A 145 -2.08 -20.42 -1.15
C GLN A 145 -3.26 -20.97 -0.34
N GLN A 146 -4.25 -20.14 -0.07
CA GLN A 146 -5.40 -20.53 0.76
C GLN A 146 -6.34 -21.50 0.04
N THR A 147 -6.32 -21.55 -1.28
CA THR A 147 -7.03 -22.60 -2.05
C THR A 147 -6.48 -23.99 -1.72
N HIS A 148 -5.15 -24.14 -1.57
CA HIS A 148 -4.57 -25.43 -1.12
C HIS A 148 -5.04 -25.82 0.29
N VAL A 149 -5.06 -24.86 1.23
CA VAL A 149 -5.52 -25.10 2.61
C VAL A 149 -7.01 -25.47 2.62
N LEU A 150 -7.83 -24.79 1.82
CA LEU A 150 -9.25 -25.07 1.67
C LEU A 150 -9.49 -26.49 1.12
N LEU A 151 -8.65 -26.96 0.21
CA LEU A 151 -8.69 -28.31 -0.35
C LEU A 151 -8.13 -29.38 0.62
N GLY A 152 -7.65 -28.98 1.82
CA GLY A 152 -7.13 -29.87 2.86
C GLY A 152 -5.62 -30.13 2.79
N GLY A 153 -4.91 -29.46 1.88
CA GLY A 153 -3.46 -29.56 1.72
C GLY A 153 -2.68 -28.52 2.53
N LYS A 154 -1.36 -28.51 2.29
CA LYS A 154 -0.46 -27.46 2.79
C LYS A 154 -0.11 -26.50 1.66
N SER A 155 -0.20 -25.20 1.91
CA SER A 155 0.28 -24.20 0.97
C SER A 155 1.81 -24.20 0.88
N LYS A 156 2.34 -23.80 -0.29
CA LYS A 156 3.77 -23.59 -0.50
C LYS A 156 4.06 -22.09 -0.52
N SER A 157 5.29 -21.70 -0.19
CA SER A 157 5.69 -20.28 -0.12
C SER A 157 5.63 -19.57 -1.48
N THR A 158 5.84 -20.27 -2.59
CA THR A 158 5.87 -19.68 -3.93
C THR A 158 4.59 -19.94 -4.71
N ALA A 159 4.10 -18.92 -5.42
CA ALA A 159 2.90 -19.00 -6.24
C ALA A 159 3.02 -20.05 -7.36
N TRP A 160 4.22 -20.20 -7.95
CA TRP A 160 4.49 -21.17 -9.00
C TRP A 160 4.24 -22.62 -8.54
N HIS A 161 4.79 -23.01 -7.38
CA HIS A 161 4.60 -24.35 -6.84
C HIS A 161 3.15 -24.61 -6.40
N ASN A 162 2.45 -23.56 -5.93
CA ASN A 162 1.03 -23.68 -5.64
C ASN A 162 0.22 -23.88 -6.94
N LEU A 163 0.52 -23.14 -8.00
CA LEU A 163 -0.18 -23.26 -9.28
C LEU A 163 -0.03 -24.66 -9.89
N ILE A 164 1.20 -25.20 -9.95
CA ILE A 164 1.48 -26.54 -10.51
C ILE A 164 0.86 -27.65 -9.62
N GLY A 165 0.85 -27.44 -8.29
CA GLY A 165 0.30 -28.42 -7.35
C GLY A 165 -1.24 -28.48 -7.33
N LEU A 166 -1.93 -27.47 -7.90
CA LEU A 166 -3.37 -27.30 -7.80
C LEU A 166 -4.17 -28.49 -8.40
N PRO A 167 -3.85 -29.01 -9.60
CA PRO A 167 -4.61 -30.12 -10.19
C PRO A 167 -4.58 -31.37 -9.31
N GLY A 168 -3.41 -31.75 -8.79
CA GLY A 168 -3.27 -32.91 -7.88
C GLY A 168 -4.02 -32.69 -6.56
N GLN A 169 -4.05 -31.46 -6.06
CA GLN A 169 -4.75 -31.12 -4.82
C GLN A 169 -6.28 -31.17 -4.99
N ILE A 170 -6.80 -30.79 -6.17
CA ILE A 170 -8.24 -30.87 -6.47
C ILE A 170 -8.71 -32.33 -6.49
N ILE A 171 -7.90 -33.23 -7.07
CA ILE A 171 -8.24 -34.67 -7.14
C ILE A 171 -8.26 -35.29 -5.74
N GLY A 172 -7.33 -34.89 -4.85
CA GLY A 172 -7.23 -35.35 -3.46
C GLY A 172 -8.03 -34.53 -2.44
N ALA A 173 -8.97 -33.67 -2.89
CA ALA A 173 -9.63 -32.70 -2.03
C ALA A 173 -10.44 -33.33 -0.89
N HIS A 174 -10.25 -32.82 0.32
CA HIS A 174 -11.00 -33.23 1.51
C HIS A 174 -12.39 -32.59 1.53
N ARG A 175 -13.38 -33.32 0.99
CA ARG A 175 -14.75 -32.81 0.75
C ARG A 175 -15.40 -32.08 1.91
N PRO A 176 -15.36 -32.55 3.19
CA PRO A 176 -15.96 -31.80 4.30
C PRO A 176 -15.31 -30.46 4.55
N GLY A 177 -13.97 -30.36 4.48
CA GLY A 177 -13.25 -29.10 4.61
C GLY A 177 -13.60 -28.12 3.51
N VAL A 178 -13.64 -28.58 2.25
CA VAL A 178 -14.04 -27.76 1.10
C VAL A 178 -15.44 -27.19 1.28
N LEU A 179 -16.40 -28.02 1.74
CA LEU A 179 -17.78 -27.59 1.96
C LEU A 179 -17.85 -26.43 2.99
N LEU A 180 -17.13 -26.57 4.11
CA LEU A 180 -17.11 -25.55 5.16
C LEU A 180 -16.43 -24.26 4.69
N GLY A 181 -15.30 -24.34 3.99
CA GLY A 181 -14.62 -23.16 3.47
C GLY A 181 -15.40 -22.46 2.35
N VAL A 182 -16.04 -23.20 1.44
CA VAL A 182 -16.93 -22.65 0.43
C VAL A 182 -18.14 -21.99 1.07
N LEU A 183 -18.72 -22.58 2.13
CA LEU A 183 -19.81 -21.98 2.88
C LEU A 183 -19.44 -20.61 3.45
N VAL A 184 -18.21 -20.47 4.01
CA VAL A 184 -17.69 -19.15 4.43
C VAL A 184 -17.66 -18.17 3.27
N ILE A 185 -17.13 -18.57 2.10
CA ILE A 185 -17.09 -17.72 0.91
C ILE A 185 -18.50 -17.29 0.51
N VAL A 186 -19.44 -18.22 0.47
CA VAL A 186 -20.85 -17.94 0.11
C VAL A 186 -21.47 -16.95 1.11
N ILE A 187 -21.31 -17.16 2.41
CA ILE A 187 -21.83 -16.24 3.44
C ILE A 187 -21.23 -14.85 3.24
N LEU A 188 -19.92 -14.72 3.04
CA LEU A 188 -19.25 -13.44 2.86
C LEU A 188 -19.68 -12.71 1.58
N VAL A 189 -19.85 -13.43 0.48
CA VAL A 189 -20.34 -12.87 -0.78
C VAL A 189 -21.82 -12.46 -0.66
N ALA A 190 -22.64 -13.30 -0.02
CA ALA A 190 -24.06 -13.01 0.20
C ALA A 190 -24.29 -11.88 1.22
N TRP A 191 -23.30 -11.58 2.08
CA TRP A 191 -23.44 -10.56 3.13
C TRP A 191 -23.79 -9.17 2.60
N ARG A 192 -23.39 -8.87 1.37
CA ARG A 192 -23.72 -7.59 0.70
C ARG A 192 -25.21 -7.38 0.46
N TRP A 193 -25.99 -8.45 0.33
CA TRP A 193 -27.46 -8.40 0.10
C TRP A 193 -28.27 -8.46 1.37
N VAL A 194 -27.64 -8.67 2.53
CA VAL A 194 -28.33 -8.74 3.82
C VAL A 194 -28.83 -7.33 4.23
N PRO A 195 -30.02 -7.23 4.86
CA PRO A 195 -30.58 -5.95 5.33
C PRO A 195 -29.62 -5.18 6.23
N ALA A 196 -29.63 -3.84 6.13
CA ALA A 196 -28.69 -2.96 6.83
C ALA A 196 -28.68 -3.13 8.36
N LYS A 197 -29.81 -3.51 8.96
CA LYS A 197 -29.93 -3.78 10.41
C LYS A 197 -29.09 -4.97 10.84
N VAL A 198 -29.08 -6.07 10.06
CA VAL A 198 -28.31 -7.28 10.35
C VAL A 198 -26.86 -7.10 9.94
N ARG A 199 -26.57 -6.34 8.88
CA ARG A 199 -25.23 -6.02 8.40
C ARG A 199 -24.39 -5.19 9.37
N ARG A 200 -24.98 -4.73 10.48
CA ARG A 200 -24.21 -4.17 11.62
C ARG A 200 -23.27 -5.19 12.26
N VAL A 201 -23.61 -6.48 12.19
CA VAL A 201 -22.71 -7.55 12.61
C VAL A 201 -21.73 -7.83 11.46
N PRO A 202 -20.40 -7.86 11.73
CA PRO A 202 -19.43 -8.11 10.69
C PRO A 202 -19.59 -9.48 10.03
N GLY A 203 -19.65 -9.49 8.68
CA GLY A 203 -19.77 -10.72 7.89
C GLY A 203 -18.70 -11.79 8.21
N PRO A 204 -17.41 -11.42 8.37
CA PRO A 204 -16.35 -12.36 8.75
C PRO A 204 -16.64 -13.12 10.04
N LEU A 205 -17.13 -12.42 11.06
CA LEU A 205 -17.51 -13.06 12.33
C LEU A 205 -18.65 -14.06 12.14
N VAL A 206 -19.73 -13.62 11.47
CA VAL A 206 -20.91 -14.49 11.26
C VAL A 206 -20.53 -15.72 10.45
N ALA A 207 -19.72 -15.56 9.40
CA ALA A 207 -19.26 -16.68 8.57
C ALA A 207 -18.45 -17.70 9.37
N ILE A 208 -17.47 -17.24 10.17
CA ILE A 208 -16.63 -18.12 10.98
C ILE A 208 -17.47 -18.79 12.08
N VAL A 209 -18.26 -18.04 12.84
CA VAL A 209 -19.08 -18.60 13.94
C VAL A 209 -20.09 -19.61 13.40
N ALA A 210 -20.83 -19.27 12.34
CA ALA A 210 -21.81 -20.17 11.75
C ALA A 210 -21.18 -21.49 11.27
N VAL A 211 -20.06 -21.42 10.57
CA VAL A 211 -19.36 -22.60 10.05
C VAL A 211 -18.73 -23.42 11.18
N THR A 212 -18.20 -22.77 12.22
CA THR A 212 -17.68 -23.46 13.40
C THR A 212 -18.79 -24.20 14.12
N VAL A 213 -19.94 -23.56 14.39
CA VAL A 213 -21.11 -24.21 15.01
C VAL A 213 -21.58 -25.42 14.18
N ILE A 214 -21.69 -25.25 12.86
CA ILE A 214 -22.05 -26.35 11.95
C ILE A 214 -21.04 -27.49 12.06
N SER A 215 -19.74 -27.20 12.13
CA SER A 215 -18.67 -28.21 12.22
C SER A 215 -18.63 -28.94 13.57
N VAL A 216 -19.18 -28.34 14.62
CA VAL A 216 -19.29 -28.97 15.98
C VAL A 216 -20.56 -29.79 16.07
N VAL A 217 -21.70 -29.26 15.57
CA VAL A 217 -23.01 -29.96 15.66
C VAL A 217 -23.05 -31.19 14.75
N PHE A 218 -22.47 -31.07 13.54
CA PHE A 218 -22.35 -32.20 12.62
C PHE A 218 -20.93 -32.77 12.74
N PRO A 219 -20.74 -34.11 12.95
CA PRO A 219 -19.44 -34.70 13.21
C PRO A 219 -18.58 -34.76 11.94
N PHE A 220 -18.20 -33.61 11.44
CA PHE A 220 -17.24 -33.49 10.32
C PHE A 220 -15.83 -33.75 10.83
N HIS A 221 -15.13 -34.72 10.26
CA HIS A 221 -13.71 -34.95 10.50
C HIS A 221 -12.91 -33.90 9.72
N VAL A 222 -12.75 -32.70 10.28
CA VAL A 222 -12.04 -31.58 9.67
C VAL A 222 -10.87 -31.15 10.53
N ARG A 223 -9.83 -30.67 9.89
CA ARG A 223 -8.68 -30.11 10.58
C ARG A 223 -9.10 -28.80 11.24
N ARG A 224 -8.90 -28.69 12.55
CA ARG A 224 -9.18 -27.50 13.35
C ARG A 224 -7.89 -26.72 13.64
N ILE A 225 -8.01 -25.54 14.19
CA ILE A 225 -6.89 -24.80 14.74
C ILE A 225 -6.39 -25.58 15.94
N ASP A 226 -5.08 -25.68 16.07
CA ASP A 226 -4.41 -26.26 17.22
C ASP A 226 -3.65 -25.10 17.91
N LEU A 227 -4.13 -24.71 19.08
CA LEU A 227 -3.43 -23.77 19.94
C LEU A 227 -2.54 -24.59 20.87
N ASP A 228 -1.43 -25.13 20.34
CA ASP A 228 -0.46 -25.91 21.13
C ASP A 228 -0.09 -25.16 22.43
N GLY A 229 -0.64 -25.61 23.56
CA GLY A 229 -0.30 -25.09 24.87
C GLY A 229 -1.12 -23.91 25.40
N SER A 230 -0.65 -23.30 26.46
CA SER A 230 -1.25 -22.13 27.10
C SER A 230 -0.96 -20.87 26.23
N PRO A 231 -1.86 -19.86 26.21
CA PRO A 231 -1.56 -18.56 25.61
C PRO A 231 -0.26 -17.91 26.12
N LEU A 232 0.22 -18.30 27.30
CA LEU A 232 1.49 -17.84 27.85
C LEU A 232 2.70 -18.57 27.23
N ASP A 233 2.54 -19.80 26.75
CA ASP A 233 3.60 -20.57 26.08
C ASP A 233 3.87 -20.04 24.66
N ALA A 234 2.94 -19.25 24.11
CA ALA A 234 3.11 -18.55 22.84
C ALA A 234 4.04 -17.33 22.94
N LEU A 235 4.35 -16.88 24.17
CA LEU A 235 5.35 -15.83 24.38
C LEU A 235 6.73 -16.40 24.14
N GLN A 236 7.22 -16.27 22.93
CA GLN A 236 8.54 -16.73 22.51
C GLN A 236 9.48 -15.56 22.37
N LEU A 237 10.64 -15.64 23.03
CA LEU A 237 11.71 -14.67 22.84
C LEU A 237 12.33 -14.85 21.45
N PRO A 238 12.81 -13.76 20.81
CA PRO A 238 13.49 -13.87 19.55
C PRO A 238 14.82 -14.61 19.65
N ASP A 239 15.10 -15.50 18.69
CA ASP A 239 16.36 -16.20 18.59
C ASP A 239 17.35 -15.41 17.77
N LEU A 240 18.62 -15.38 18.19
CA LEU A 240 19.68 -14.79 17.41
C LEU A 240 19.99 -15.69 16.20
N PRO A 241 20.22 -15.08 15.01
CA PRO A 241 20.53 -15.86 13.82
C PRO A 241 21.89 -16.57 13.95
N HIS A 242 21.93 -17.85 13.62
CA HIS A 242 23.12 -18.67 13.56
C HIS A 242 23.63 -18.76 12.10
N GLY A 243 24.31 -17.72 11.61
CA GLY A 243 24.76 -17.62 10.22
C GLY A 243 23.79 -16.90 9.29
N ASN A 244 24.10 -16.83 8.00
CA ASN A 244 23.34 -16.15 6.94
C ASN A 244 22.84 -14.73 7.31
N TRP A 245 23.70 -13.94 7.92
CA TRP A 245 23.41 -12.56 8.32
C TRP A 245 22.99 -11.67 7.15
N SER A 246 23.48 -11.94 5.94
CA SER A 246 23.03 -11.22 4.73
C SER A 246 21.57 -11.44 4.41
N GLY A 247 21.09 -12.69 4.51
CA GLY A 247 19.68 -13.02 4.33
C GLY A 247 18.81 -12.38 5.42
N VAL A 248 19.27 -12.39 6.67
CA VAL A 248 18.58 -11.73 7.78
C VAL A 248 18.50 -10.22 7.55
N ALA A 249 19.58 -9.56 7.13
CA ALA A 249 19.59 -8.13 6.82
C ALA A 249 18.61 -7.78 5.68
N VAL A 250 18.56 -8.60 4.63
CA VAL A 250 17.55 -8.46 3.56
C VAL A 250 16.15 -8.61 4.11
N GLY A 251 15.90 -9.59 4.98
CA GLY A 251 14.63 -9.77 5.67
C GLY A 251 14.21 -8.55 6.49
N VAL A 252 15.12 -8.00 7.30
CA VAL A 252 14.91 -6.79 8.11
C VAL A 252 14.50 -5.61 7.23
N ILE A 253 15.27 -5.34 6.17
CA ILE A 253 15.00 -4.22 5.26
C ILE A 253 13.64 -4.45 4.55
N THR A 254 13.37 -5.66 4.11
CA THR A 254 12.12 -6.01 3.42
C THR A 254 10.92 -5.78 4.31
N VAL A 255 10.92 -6.31 5.54
CA VAL A 255 9.82 -6.13 6.50
C VAL A 255 9.69 -4.66 6.87
N ALA A 256 10.78 -3.95 7.15
CA ALA A 256 10.75 -2.53 7.52
C ALA A 256 10.17 -1.67 6.40
N LEU A 257 10.59 -1.87 5.15
CA LEU A 257 10.10 -1.08 4.02
C LEU A 257 8.63 -1.35 3.73
N ILE A 258 8.23 -2.63 3.66
CA ILE A 258 6.85 -3.00 3.34
C ILE A 258 5.91 -2.54 4.43
N ALA A 259 6.24 -2.81 5.70
CA ALA A 259 5.43 -2.40 6.84
C ALA A 259 5.31 -0.86 6.91
N SER A 260 6.38 -0.12 6.59
CA SER A 260 6.35 1.35 6.55
C SER A 260 5.43 1.86 5.44
N VAL A 261 5.60 1.35 4.22
CA VAL A 261 4.79 1.76 3.07
C VAL A 261 3.32 1.43 3.28
N GLU A 262 3.01 0.22 3.74
CA GLU A 262 1.63 -0.22 3.99
C GLU A 262 0.96 0.62 5.07
N SER A 263 1.67 0.92 6.17
CA SER A 263 1.16 1.75 7.26
C SER A 263 0.91 3.19 6.82
N LEU A 264 1.83 3.80 6.08
CA LEU A 264 1.69 5.18 5.61
C LEU A 264 0.58 5.32 4.57
N LEU A 265 0.43 4.36 3.66
CA LEU A 265 -0.66 4.36 2.68
C LEU A 265 -2.02 4.12 3.34
N SER A 266 -2.06 3.25 4.34
CA SER A 266 -3.24 3.09 5.19
C SER A 266 -3.61 4.40 5.86
N ALA A 267 -2.64 5.11 6.45
CA ALA A 267 -2.86 6.40 7.11
C ALA A 267 -3.42 7.46 6.14
N VAL A 268 -2.83 7.59 4.95
CA VAL A 268 -3.34 8.48 3.88
C VAL A 268 -4.77 8.12 3.49
N SER A 269 -5.06 6.82 3.37
CA SER A 269 -6.40 6.34 3.01
C SER A 269 -7.41 6.65 4.11
N VAL A 270 -7.03 6.47 5.37
CA VAL A 270 -7.87 6.78 6.55
C VAL A 270 -8.14 8.27 6.64
N ASP A 271 -7.12 9.11 6.44
CA ASP A 271 -7.26 10.57 6.43
C ASP A 271 -8.30 11.08 5.42
N ARG A 272 -8.51 10.34 4.32
CA ARG A 272 -9.53 10.67 3.31
C ARG A 272 -10.95 10.24 3.72
N MET A 273 -11.08 9.36 4.71
CA MET A 273 -12.38 8.83 5.15
C MET A 273 -13.04 9.67 6.24
N HIS A 274 -12.34 10.64 6.82
CA HIS A 274 -12.85 11.49 7.91
C HIS A 274 -12.34 12.93 7.81
N ASN A 275 -13.06 13.85 8.50
CA ASN A 275 -12.70 15.26 8.57
C ASN A 275 -12.03 15.65 9.90
N GLY A 276 -11.57 14.65 10.67
CA GLY A 276 -10.85 14.86 11.93
C GLY A 276 -9.36 15.22 11.75
N PRO A 277 -8.58 15.16 12.84
CA PRO A 277 -7.16 15.48 12.81
C PRO A 277 -6.40 14.62 11.80
N ARG A 278 -5.48 15.23 11.08
CA ARG A 278 -4.66 14.56 10.07
C ARG A 278 -3.51 13.78 10.68
N THR A 279 -2.99 12.82 9.95
CA THR A 279 -1.89 11.96 10.37
C THR A 279 -0.57 12.72 10.41
N ASP A 280 0.17 12.57 11.52
CA ASP A 280 1.61 12.82 11.57
C ASP A 280 2.35 11.54 11.14
N PHE A 281 2.83 11.52 9.90
CA PHE A 281 3.46 10.35 9.29
C PHE A 281 4.76 9.93 9.97
N ASN A 282 5.55 10.88 10.49
CA ASN A 282 6.78 10.55 11.20
C ASN A 282 6.47 9.88 12.55
N ARG A 283 5.53 10.43 13.29
CA ARG A 283 5.05 9.85 14.54
C ARG A 283 4.39 8.49 14.29
N GLU A 284 3.70 8.31 13.15
CA GLU A 284 3.11 7.03 12.77
C GLU A 284 4.19 5.96 12.61
N LEU A 285 5.28 6.25 11.88
CA LEU A 285 6.39 5.29 11.75
C LEU A 285 7.06 4.97 13.07
N VAL A 286 7.23 5.94 13.97
CA VAL A 286 7.77 5.67 15.31
C VAL A 286 6.84 4.74 16.09
N GLY A 287 5.53 4.96 16.05
CA GLY A 287 4.55 4.11 16.72
C GLY A 287 4.51 2.69 16.13
N GLN A 288 4.56 2.57 14.81
CA GLN A 288 4.61 1.28 14.12
C GLN A 288 5.90 0.53 14.42
N GLY A 289 7.05 1.23 14.41
CA GLY A 289 8.34 0.65 14.76
C GLY A 289 8.38 0.16 16.20
N ALA A 290 7.90 0.97 17.17
CA ALA A 290 7.79 0.55 18.56
C ALA A 290 6.90 -0.69 18.72
N ALA A 291 5.76 -0.74 18.01
CA ALA A 291 4.88 -1.89 18.02
C ALA A 291 5.56 -3.14 17.43
N ASN A 292 6.31 -3.00 16.33
CA ASN A 292 7.06 -4.10 15.73
C ASN A 292 8.17 -4.62 16.65
N MET A 293 8.88 -3.72 17.34
CA MET A 293 9.87 -4.12 18.34
C MET A 293 9.23 -4.93 19.47
N ILE A 294 8.13 -4.46 20.03
CA ILE A 294 7.42 -5.15 21.12
C ILE A 294 6.80 -6.44 20.62
N SER A 295 6.11 -6.43 19.46
CA SER A 295 5.48 -7.62 18.90
C SER A 295 6.50 -8.73 18.65
N GLY A 296 7.61 -8.43 17.96
CA GLY A 296 8.67 -9.40 17.71
C GLY A 296 9.34 -9.89 19.01
N ALA A 297 9.52 -9.00 20.01
CA ALA A 297 10.12 -9.38 21.29
C ALA A 297 9.29 -10.37 22.13
N VAL A 298 7.97 -10.39 21.91
CA VAL A 298 7.04 -11.29 22.62
C VAL A 298 6.46 -12.41 21.75
N GLY A 299 7.07 -12.66 20.56
CA GLY A 299 6.63 -13.76 19.69
C GLY A 299 5.42 -13.41 18.79
N GLY A 300 5.15 -12.14 18.55
CA GLY A 300 4.08 -11.70 17.66
C GLY A 300 4.52 -11.51 16.21
N LEU A 301 3.54 -11.53 15.30
CA LEU A 301 3.73 -11.17 13.88
C LEU A 301 4.13 -9.70 13.71
N PRO A 302 4.75 -9.32 12.57
CA PRO A 302 4.93 -7.92 12.20
C PRO A 302 3.59 -7.19 12.12
N VAL A 303 3.60 -5.95 12.63
CA VAL A 303 2.44 -5.05 12.72
C VAL A 303 2.50 -3.99 11.63
N THR A 304 1.37 -3.71 11.00
CA THR A 304 1.19 -2.57 10.08
C THR A 304 -0.15 -1.88 10.34
N GLY A 305 -0.33 -0.70 9.77
CA GLY A 305 -1.64 -0.08 9.67
C GLY A 305 -2.51 -0.82 8.64
N VAL A 306 -3.69 -1.29 9.04
CA VAL A 306 -4.55 -2.15 8.20
C VAL A 306 -5.78 -1.38 7.70
N ILE A 307 -5.88 -1.15 6.38
CA ILE A 307 -6.98 -0.38 5.76
C ILE A 307 -8.34 -0.96 6.10
N VAL A 308 -8.51 -2.29 6.05
CA VAL A 308 -9.81 -2.95 6.29
C VAL A 308 -10.31 -2.70 7.70
N ARG A 309 -9.45 -2.84 8.70
CA ARG A 309 -9.77 -2.57 10.11
C ARG A 309 -10.01 -1.08 10.35
N SER A 310 -9.19 -0.23 9.76
CA SER A 310 -9.28 1.23 9.89
C SER A 310 -10.56 1.77 9.25
N SER A 311 -10.92 1.31 8.06
CA SER A 311 -12.18 1.70 7.43
C SER A 311 -13.39 1.21 8.22
N THR A 312 -13.32 0.02 8.81
CA THR A 312 -14.34 -0.49 9.73
C THR A 312 -14.47 0.44 10.95
N ASN A 313 -13.35 0.87 11.52
CA ASN A 313 -13.31 1.79 12.65
C ASN A 313 -13.98 3.13 12.34
N VAL A 314 -13.62 3.75 11.23
CA VAL A 314 -14.22 5.02 10.77
C VAL A 314 -15.71 4.85 10.46
N ASN A 315 -16.08 3.81 9.73
CA ASN A 315 -17.48 3.54 9.35
C ASN A 315 -18.36 3.18 10.56
N ALA A 316 -17.78 2.61 11.62
CA ALA A 316 -18.48 2.35 12.88
C ALA A 316 -18.65 3.61 13.73
N GLY A 317 -18.07 4.75 13.31
CA GLY A 317 -18.25 6.05 13.95
C GLY A 317 -17.19 6.41 15.00
N ALA A 318 -16.02 5.79 14.98
CA ALA A 318 -14.89 6.15 15.84
C ALA A 318 -14.49 7.62 15.64
N ARG A 319 -14.10 8.27 16.72
CA ARG A 319 -13.70 9.68 16.72
C ARG A 319 -12.33 9.94 17.33
N SER A 320 -11.77 8.95 18.01
CA SER A 320 -10.47 9.09 18.67
C SER A 320 -9.66 7.79 18.66
N ARG A 321 -8.39 7.90 19.06
CA ARG A 321 -7.46 6.78 19.26
C ARG A 321 -7.97 5.73 20.26
N ALA A 322 -8.89 6.12 21.15
CA ALA A 322 -9.43 5.24 22.16
C ALA A 322 -10.06 3.99 21.54
N SER A 323 -10.68 4.10 20.36
CA SER A 323 -11.24 2.94 19.68
C SER A 323 -10.17 1.92 19.28
N ALA A 324 -9.03 2.34 18.72
CA ALA A 324 -7.93 1.45 18.36
C ALA A 324 -7.28 0.80 19.59
N ILE A 325 -7.11 1.56 20.68
CA ILE A 325 -6.57 1.02 21.94
C ILE A 325 -7.53 -0.02 22.54
N MET A 326 -8.81 0.34 22.67
CA MET A 326 -9.81 -0.57 23.23
C MET A 326 -9.97 -1.84 22.42
N HIS A 327 -9.88 -1.78 21.10
CA HIS A 327 -9.87 -2.97 20.25
C HIS A 327 -8.75 -3.95 20.64
N GLY A 328 -7.53 -3.47 20.86
CA GLY A 328 -6.42 -4.29 21.33
C GLY A 328 -6.67 -4.86 22.72
N VAL A 329 -7.26 -4.06 23.62
CA VAL A 329 -7.68 -4.53 24.97
C VAL A 329 -8.76 -5.61 24.87
N TRP A 330 -9.74 -5.47 23.99
CA TRP A 330 -10.77 -6.51 23.78
C TRP A 330 -10.15 -7.83 23.30
N ILE A 331 -9.20 -7.80 22.37
CA ILE A 331 -8.51 -9.01 21.92
C ILE A 331 -7.77 -9.67 23.10
N LEU A 332 -7.05 -8.87 23.89
CA LEU A 332 -6.32 -9.38 25.08
C LEU A 332 -7.29 -10.05 26.08
N LEU A 333 -8.38 -9.37 26.41
CA LEU A 333 -9.38 -9.89 27.34
C LEU A 333 -10.11 -11.12 26.80
N PHE A 334 -10.30 -11.21 25.49
CA PHE A 334 -10.96 -12.37 24.87
C PHE A 334 -10.00 -13.56 24.71
N THR A 335 -8.74 -13.34 24.39
CA THR A 335 -7.79 -14.42 24.11
C THR A 335 -7.58 -15.35 25.31
N ILE A 336 -7.53 -14.80 26.52
CA ILE A 336 -7.26 -15.59 27.74
C ILE A 336 -8.41 -16.56 28.07
N PRO A 337 -9.69 -16.12 28.20
CA PRO A 337 -10.78 -17.00 28.61
C PRO A 337 -11.39 -17.83 27.50
N PHE A 338 -11.19 -17.45 26.23
CA PHE A 338 -11.86 -18.08 25.09
C PHE A 338 -10.91 -18.80 24.12
N ALA A 339 -9.69 -19.11 24.56
CA ALA A 339 -8.72 -19.88 23.77
C ALA A 339 -9.34 -21.19 23.23
N GLY A 340 -10.05 -21.94 24.06
CA GLY A 340 -10.71 -23.19 23.66
C GLY A 340 -11.82 -23.04 22.60
N LEU A 341 -12.41 -21.84 22.44
CA LEU A 341 -13.34 -21.60 21.32
C LEU A 341 -12.60 -21.40 20.00
N VAL A 342 -11.36 -20.93 20.05
CA VAL A 342 -10.53 -20.74 18.85
C VAL A 342 -10.10 -22.09 18.28
N ASP A 343 -9.83 -23.09 19.13
CA ASP A 343 -9.46 -24.45 18.72
C ASP A 343 -10.58 -25.15 17.94
N GLU A 344 -11.83 -24.76 18.16
CA GLU A 344 -12.97 -25.32 17.45
C GLU A 344 -13.09 -24.84 16.00
N ILE A 345 -12.38 -23.78 15.61
CA ILE A 345 -12.49 -23.17 14.29
C ILE A 345 -11.83 -24.07 13.22
N PRO A 346 -12.55 -24.51 12.17
CA PRO A 346 -11.96 -25.25 11.07
C PRO A 346 -10.93 -24.41 10.30
N THR A 347 -9.74 -24.95 10.02
CA THR A 347 -8.71 -24.25 9.23
C THR A 347 -9.22 -23.89 7.83
N ALA A 348 -10.07 -24.72 7.22
CA ALA A 348 -10.71 -24.45 5.95
C ALA A 348 -11.65 -23.22 5.98
N ALA A 349 -12.27 -22.92 7.13
CA ALA A 349 -13.10 -21.73 7.30
C ALA A 349 -12.25 -20.45 7.22
N LEU A 350 -11.10 -20.43 7.89
CA LEU A 350 -10.16 -19.30 7.79
C LEU A 350 -9.57 -19.17 6.38
N ALA A 351 -9.29 -20.29 5.71
CA ALA A 351 -8.84 -20.29 4.32
C ALA A 351 -9.87 -19.64 3.39
N GLY A 352 -11.16 -20.01 3.54
CA GLY A 352 -12.26 -19.38 2.79
C GLY A 352 -12.35 -17.87 3.03
N LEU A 353 -12.19 -17.43 4.28
CA LEU A 353 -12.14 -16.01 4.64
C LEU A 353 -10.99 -15.29 3.93
N LEU A 354 -9.79 -15.85 3.99
CA LEU A 354 -8.58 -15.24 3.39
C LEU A 354 -8.63 -15.22 1.87
N ILE A 355 -9.26 -16.20 1.21
CA ILE A 355 -9.50 -16.17 -0.24
C ILE A 355 -10.35 -14.94 -0.59
N VAL A 356 -11.44 -14.69 0.14
CA VAL A 356 -12.28 -13.52 -0.10
C VAL A 356 -11.51 -12.23 0.10
N ILE A 357 -10.67 -12.13 1.14
CA ILE A 357 -9.83 -10.96 1.40
C ILE A 357 -8.79 -10.78 0.28
N GLY A 358 -8.12 -11.86 -0.14
CA GLY A 358 -7.16 -11.82 -1.23
C GLY A 358 -7.80 -11.28 -2.53
N ILE A 359 -9.00 -11.74 -2.85
CA ILE A 359 -9.77 -11.24 -4.00
C ILE A 359 -10.17 -9.76 -3.83
N GLN A 360 -10.51 -9.33 -2.63
CA GLN A 360 -10.86 -7.92 -2.35
C GLN A 360 -9.68 -6.95 -2.51
N LEU A 361 -8.44 -7.43 -2.46
CA LEU A 361 -7.25 -6.62 -2.75
C LEU A 361 -7.11 -6.31 -4.25
N LEU A 362 -7.72 -7.13 -5.11
CA LEU A 362 -7.81 -6.86 -6.55
C LEU A 362 -9.00 -5.94 -6.84
N LYS A 363 -8.74 -4.63 -6.88
CA LYS A 363 -9.79 -3.65 -7.20
C LYS A 363 -9.77 -3.33 -8.70
N PRO A 364 -10.84 -3.65 -9.47
CA PRO A 364 -10.90 -3.32 -10.90
C PRO A 364 -10.70 -1.83 -11.19
N ALA A 365 -11.15 -0.96 -10.29
CA ALA A 365 -10.96 0.49 -10.39
C ALA A 365 -9.48 0.90 -10.45
N HIS A 366 -8.56 0.18 -9.79
CA HIS A 366 -7.14 0.48 -9.85
C HIS A 366 -6.54 0.12 -11.22
N ILE A 367 -7.02 -0.96 -11.85
CA ILE A 367 -6.62 -1.38 -13.19
C ILE A 367 -7.12 -0.34 -14.21
N GLU A 368 -8.39 0.07 -14.09
CA GLU A 368 -8.97 1.09 -14.95
C GLU A 368 -8.23 2.42 -14.84
N THR A 369 -7.88 2.84 -13.62
CA THR A 369 -7.08 4.04 -13.38
C THR A 369 -5.69 3.92 -14.03
N ALA A 370 -5.02 2.78 -13.89
CA ALA A 370 -3.72 2.53 -14.51
C ALA A 370 -3.80 2.56 -16.05
N MET A 371 -4.89 2.04 -16.64
CA MET A 371 -5.14 2.12 -18.08
C MET A 371 -5.33 3.57 -18.55
N LYS A 372 -6.17 4.35 -17.86
CA LYS A 372 -6.46 5.75 -18.21
C LYS A 372 -5.22 6.63 -18.18
N HIS A 373 -4.28 6.38 -17.26
CA HIS A 373 -3.05 7.16 -17.12
C HIS A 373 -1.87 6.57 -17.92
N GLY A 374 -2.08 5.46 -18.66
CA GLY A 374 -1.03 4.80 -19.42
C GLY A 374 0.00 4.06 -18.57
N ASP A 375 -0.33 3.74 -17.31
CA ASP A 375 0.54 3.06 -16.35
C ASP A 375 0.26 1.56 -16.22
N LEU A 376 -0.56 1.01 -17.16
CA LEU A 376 -0.92 -0.41 -17.14
C LEU A 376 0.30 -1.33 -17.19
N ALA A 377 1.34 -0.96 -17.94
CA ALA A 377 2.57 -1.75 -18.00
C ALA A 377 3.24 -1.84 -16.62
N VAL A 378 3.31 -0.73 -15.88
CA VAL A 378 3.83 -0.71 -14.50
C VAL A 378 2.99 -1.60 -13.61
N TYR A 379 1.66 -1.50 -13.70
CA TYR A 379 0.74 -2.32 -12.91
C TYR A 379 0.94 -3.81 -13.15
N VAL A 380 0.92 -4.24 -14.42
CA VAL A 380 1.02 -5.66 -14.79
C VAL A 380 2.40 -6.22 -14.44
N VAL A 381 3.48 -5.53 -14.79
CA VAL A 381 4.85 -5.97 -14.50
C VAL A 381 5.06 -6.08 -12.99
N THR A 382 4.61 -5.10 -12.21
CA THR A 382 4.71 -5.16 -10.73
C THR A 382 3.93 -6.35 -10.17
N ALA A 383 2.65 -6.51 -10.55
CA ALA A 383 1.81 -7.58 -10.03
C ALA A 383 2.37 -8.97 -10.38
N VAL A 384 2.77 -9.18 -11.64
CA VAL A 384 3.37 -10.44 -12.09
C VAL A 384 4.69 -10.72 -11.37
N SER A 385 5.55 -9.72 -11.22
CA SER A 385 6.82 -9.86 -10.51
C SER A 385 6.61 -10.19 -9.02
N VAL A 386 5.60 -9.59 -8.37
CA VAL A 386 5.23 -9.93 -6.98
C VAL A 386 4.76 -11.37 -6.87
N ILE A 387 3.95 -11.86 -7.82
CA ILE A 387 3.41 -13.23 -7.79
C ILE A 387 4.51 -14.26 -7.99
N PHE A 388 5.39 -14.08 -8.97
CA PHE A 388 6.30 -15.12 -9.44
C PHE A 388 7.74 -15.03 -8.90
N LEU A 389 8.20 -13.84 -8.50
CA LEU A 389 9.51 -13.66 -7.86
C LEU A 389 9.37 -13.59 -6.34
N ASN A 390 9.16 -12.40 -5.85
CA ASN A 390 8.78 -12.10 -4.46
C ASN A 390 8.35 -10.62 -4.36
N LEU A 391 7.84 -10.26 -3.20
CA LEU A 391 7.29 -8.93 -2.97
C LEU A 391 8.33 -7.82 -3.13
N LEU A 392 9.52 -7.98 -2.56
CA LEU A 392 10.57 -6.96 -2.65
C LEU A 392 11.03 -6.73 -4.08
N HIS A 393 11.38 -7.81 -4.80
CA HIS A 393 11.80 -7.70 -6.19
C HIS A 393 10.68 -7.13 -7.08
N GLY A 394 9.43 -7.56 -6.86
CA GLY A 394 8.29 -7.05 -7.61
C GLY A 394 8.09 -5.54 -7.44
N VAL A 395 8.17 -5.05 -6.21
CA VAL A 395 8.06 -3.61 -5.92
C VAL A 395 9.24 -2.84 -6.51
N MET A 396 10.48 -3.35 -6.38
CA MET A 396 11.67 -2.70 -6.94
C MET A 396 11.63 -2.62 -8.47
N ILE A 397 11.24 -3.70 -9.15
CA ILE A 397 11.07 -3.73 -10.60
C ILE A 397 9.98 -2.75 -11.03
N GLY A 398 8.84 -2.76 -10.34
CA GLY A 398 7.73 -1.86 -10.62
C GLY A 398 8.10 -0.39 -10.42
N LEU A 399 8.81 -0.07 -9.36
CA LEU A 399 9.27 1.29 -9.07
C LEU A 399 10.30 1.76 -10.11
N ALA A 400 11.28 0.92 -10.45
CA ALA A 400 12.26 1.22 -11.48
C ALA A 400 11.58 1.49 -12.83
N LEU A 401 10.60 0.66 -13.21
CA LEU A 401 9.82 0.84 -14.43
C LEU A 401 8.96 2.12 -14.39
N ALA A 402 8.33 2.42 -13.24
CA ALA A 402 7.55 3.64 -13.07
C ALA A 402 8.42 4.90 -13.23
N ILE A 403 9.61 4.92 -12.61
CA ILE A 403 10.57 6.01 -12.74
C ILE A 403 11.04 6.14 -14.19
N ALA A 404 11.41 5.03 -14.83
CA ALA A 404 11.85 5.01 -16.22
C ALA A 404 10.78 5.53 -17.19
N LEU A 405 9.54 5.09 -17.07
CA LEU A 405 8.43 5.53 -17.91
C LEU A 405 8.05 6.99 -17.65
N THR A 406 8.05 7.42 -16.38
CA THR A 406 7.79 8.83 -16.05
C THR A 406 8.90 9.72 -16.60
N GLY A 407 10.18 9.36 -16.40
CA GLY A 407 11.31 10.05 -17.00
C GLY A 407 11.21 10.10 -18.52
N TRP A 408 10.87 8.99 -19.16
CA TRP A 408 10.67 8.93 -20.61
C TRP A 408 9.56 9.86 -21.09
N ARG A 409 8.44 9.96 -20.37
CA ARG A 409 7.32 10.87 -20.70
C ARG A 409 7.70 12.32 -20.52
N VAL A 410 8.43 12.65 -19.46
CA VAL A 410 8.91 14.02 -19.18
C VAL A 410 9.89 14.49 -20.25
N ILE A 411 10.77 13.60 -20.72
CA ILE A 411 11.80 13.93 -21.72
C ILE A 411 11.22 14.02 -23.15
N ARG A 412 10.07 13.43 -23.43
CA ARG A 412 9.45 13.46 -24.76
C ARG A 412 8.73 14.78 -25.01
N ALA A 413 9.34 15.63 -25.86
CA ALA A 413 8.64 16.75 -26.46
C ALA A 413 7.66 16.29 -27.55
N LYS A 414 6.48 16.89 -27.60
CA LYS A 414 5.54 16.77 -28.71
C LYS A 414 5.96 17.81 -29.76
N ILE A 415 6.40 17.31 -30.92
CA ILE A 415 6.91 18.18 -32.00
C ILE A 415 6.04 17.91 -33.21
N GLU A 416 5.36 18.96 -33.73
CA GLU A 416 4.43 18.88 -34.83
C GLU A 416 4.67 20.09 -35.76
N ALA A 417 4.49 19.90 -37.06
CA ALA A 417 4.45 20.97 -38.03
C ALA A 417 3.09 20.96 -38.74
N ALA A 418 2.45 22.10 -38.82
CA ALA A 418 1.18 22.29 -39.52
C ALA A 418 1.22 23.57 -40.34
N GLN A 419 0.50 23.59 -41.45
CA GLN A 419 0.29 24.80 -42.23
C GLN A 419 -1.01 25.47 -41.79
N LEU A 420 -0.94 26.71 -41.33
CA LEU A 420 -2.05 27.54 -40.88
C LEU A 420 -2.03 28.85 -41.67
N ASP A 421 -3.12 29.20 -42.36
CA ASP A 421 -3.29 30.42 -43.08
C ASP A 421 -2.15 30.78 -44.09
N GLY A 422 -1.56 29.73 -44.68
CA GLY A 422 -0.45 29.89 -45.67
C GLY A 422 0.95 29.93 -45.02
N GLU A 423 1.07 30.03 -43.72
CA GLU A 423 2.32 29.97 -42.97
C GLU A 423 2.51 28.64 -42.32
N TRP A 424 3.75 28.19 -42.14
CA TRP A 424 4.10 26.99 -41.42
C TRP A 424 4.29 27.28 -39.94
N ARG A 425 3.67 26.46 -39.10
CA ARG A 425 3.87 26.52 -37.65
C ARG A 425 4.47 25.24 -37.17
N VAL A 426 5.65 25.29 -36.54
CA VAL A 426 6.29 24.20 -35.85
C VAL A 426 6.09 24.41 -34.36
N THR A 427 5.35 23.49 -33.69
CA THR A 427 5.07 23.57 -32.27
C THR A 427 5.91 22.54 -31.54
N ILE A 428 6.64 22.96 -30.51
CA ILE A 428 7.46 22.13 -29.63
C ILE A 428 6.88 22.26 -28.24
N GLU A 429 6.10 21.26 -27.81
CA GLU A 429 5.40 21.25 -26.51
C GLU A 429 5.92 20.14 -25.60
N GLY A 430 5.87 20.37 -24.27
CA GLY A 430 6.22 19.40 -23.26
C GLY A 430 7.04 19.96 -22.11
N ALA A 431 7.52 19.10 -21.24
CA ALA A 431 8.36 19.53 -20.12
C ALA A 431 9.80 19.81 -20.58
N ALA A 432 10.35 18.98 -21.49
CA ALA A 432 11.71 19.15 -21.98
C ALA A 432 11.86 18.70 -23.44
N CYS A 433 12.67 19.41 -24.21
CA CYS A 433 13.15 18.98 -25.52
C CYS A 433 14.68 18.79 -25.44
N THR A 434 15.11 17.51 -25.45
CA THR A 434 16.50 17.12 -25.27
C THR A 434 17.06 16.43 -26.51
N PHE A 435 18.38 16.11 -26.48
CA PHE A 435 19.04 15.36 -27.56
C PHE A 435 18.29 14.05 -27.94
N LEU A 436 17.52 13.46 -27.03
CA LEU A 436 16.69 12.29 -27.31
C LEU A 436 15.52 12.59 -28.27
N ALA A 437 15.09 13.85 -28.33
CA ALA A 437 14.06 14.30 -29.27
C ALA A 437 14.62 14.68 -30.65
N LEU A 438 15.95 14.81 -30.82
CA LEU A 438 16.60 15.23 -32.04
C LEU A 438 16.15 14.46 -33.29
N PRO A 439 16.05 13.14 -33.32
CA PRO A 439 15.62 12.41 -34.52
C PRO A 439 14.19 12.77 -34.97
N ARG A 440 13.32 13.14 -34.00
CA ARG A 440 11.96 13.62 -34.30
C ARG A 440 11.97 15.11 -34.70
N LEU A 441 12.71 15.90 -33.95
CA LEU A 441 12.86 17.36 -34.24
C LEU A 441 13.39 17.57 -35.63
N THR A 442 14.49 16.93 -36.01
CA THR A 442 15.09 17.09 -37.35
C THR A 442 14.16 16.60 -38.46
N ARG A 443 13.41 15.51 -38.22
CA ARG A 443 12.44 15.00 -39.19
C ARG A 443 11.28 15.98 -39.41
N VAL A 444 10.74 16.56 -38.32
CA VAL A 444 9.65 17.53 -38.41
C VAL A 444 10.14 18.83 -39.04
N LEU A 445 11.32 19.32 -38.68
CA LEU A 445 11.92 20.50 -39.32
C LEU A 445 12.20 20.26 -40.82
N ALA A 446 12.63 19.04 -41.19
CA ALA A 446 12.87 18.70 -42.61
C ALA A 446 11.56 18.52 -43.41
N SER A 447 10.40 18.36 -42.79
CA SER A 447 9.11 18.30 -43.49
C SER A 447 8.60 19.69 -43.94
N VAL A 448 9.17 20.76 -43.43
CA VAL A 448 8.82 22.12 -43.81
C VAL A 448 9.51 22.46 -45.14
N PRO A 449 8.79 22.98 -46.15
CA PRO A 449 9.37 23.37 -47.44
C PRO A 449 10.45 24.44 -47.27
N ARG A 450 11.48 24.35 -48.09
CA ARG A 450 12.56 25.37 -48.14
C ARG A 450 12.02 26.72 -48.63
N GLY A 451 12.46 27.79 -47.99
CA GLY A 451 12.03 29.15 -48.34
C GLY A 451 10.64 29.52 -47.83
N ALA A 452 10.00 28.71 -47.03
CA ALA A 452 8.72 29.02 -46.43
C ALA A 452 8.83 30.03 -45.28
N THR A 453 7.72 30.74 -45.01
CA THR A 453 7.55 31.55 -43.79
C THR A 453 7.11 30.59 -42.66
N VAL A 454 7.88 30.55 -41.57
CA VAL A 454 7.71 29.56 -40.48
C VAL A 454 7.75 30.26 -39.14
N THR A 455 6.77 29.94 -38.29
CA THR A 455 6.79 30.26 -36.86
C THR A 455 7.13 29.01 -36.05
N VAL A 456 8.23 29.05 -35.30
CA VAL A 456 8.62 27.97 -34.34
C VAL A 456 8.17 28.38 -32.96
N ALA A 457 7.08 27.76 -32.46
CA ALA A 457 6.56 28.00 -31.14
C ALA A 457 7.19 27.01 -30.13
N ILE A 458 8.01 27.53 -29.22
CA ILE A 458 8.72 26.76 -28.21
C ILE A 458 7.97 26.89 -26.87
N ALA A 459 7.20 25.84 -26.50
CA ALA A 459 6.42 25.76 -25.28
C ALA A 459 6.95 24.60 -24.39
N VAL A 460 8.26 24.59 -24.14
CA VAL A 460 8.93 23.65 -23.23
C VAL A 460 9.61 24.39 -22.08
N HIS A 461 9.64 23.77 -20.89
CA HIS A 461 10.30 24.36 -19.73
C HIS A 461 11.83 24.23 -19.81
N TYR A 462 12.34 23.25 -20.55
CA TYR A 462 13.76 23.00 -20.71
C TYR A 462 14.08 22.64 -22.15
N LEU A 463 15.02 23.35 -22.75
CA LEU A 463 15.58 23.06 -24.07
C LEU A 463 17.08 22.82 -23.91
N ASP A 464 17.58 21.65 -24.28
CA ASP A 464 19.01 21.36 -24.19
C ASP A 464 19.80 22.03 -25.32
N HIS A 465 21.12 22.06 -25.15
CA HIS A 465 22.01 22.68 -26.10
C HIS A 465 21.91 22.03 -27.48
N ALA A 466 21.79 20.71 -27.57
CA ALA A 466 21.73 20.02 -28.87
C ALA A 466 20.43 20.29 -29.62
N ALA A 467 19.29 20.36 -28.94
CA ALA A 467 18.02 20.72 -29.54
C ALA A 467 18.01 22.19 -29.97
N HIS A 468 18.56 23.09 -29.14
CA HIS A 468 18.70 24.52 -29.49
C HIS A 468 19.59 24.69 -30.73
N GLN A 469 20.73 24.01 -30.79
CA GLN A 469 21.63 24.08 -31.92
C GLN A 469 20.97 23.57 -33.22
N ALA A 470 20.23 22.47 -33.14
CA ALA A 470 19.52 21.90 -34.29
C ALA A 470 18.47 22.86 -34.85
N ILE A 471 17.75 23.60 -33.99
CA ILE A 471 16.78 24.63 -34.41
C ILE A 471 17.51 25.81 -35.06
N THR A 472 18.61 26.27 -34.45
CA THR A 472 19.38 27.41 -34.96
C THR A 472 20.03 27.10 -36.32
N ASP A 473 20.60 25.91 -36.49
CA ASP A 473 21.21 25.48 -37.74
C ASP A 473 20.13 25.33 -38.85
N TRP A 474 18.98 24.79 -38.52
CA TRP A 474 17.86 24.71 -39.45
C TRP A 474 17.29 26.10 -39.79
N GLN A 475 17.19 27.02 -38.84
CA GLN A 475 16.78 28.40 -39.07
C GLN A 475 17.71 29.09 -40.12
N ARG A 476 19.02 29.01 -39.90
CA ARG A 476 20.01 29.57 -40.83
C ARG A 476 19.87 28.98 -42.23
N GLN A 477 19.58 27.70 -42.34
CA GLN A 477 19.38 27.00 -43.61
C GLN A 477 18.09 27.48 -44.32
N GLN A 478 17.00 27.71 -43.59
CA GLN A 478 15.75 28.24 -44.15
C GLN A 478 15.93 29.69 -44.63
N GLU A 479 16.56 30.54 -43.83
CA GLU A 479 16.85 31.94 -44.19
C GLU A 479 17.77 32.05 -45.41
N ALA A 480 18.76 31.17 -45.52
CA ALA A 480 19.65 31.10 -46.70
C ALA A 480 18.90 30.70 -48.00
N THR A 481 17.74 30.08 -47.90
CA THR A 481 16.88 29.71 -49.05
C THR A 481 15.74 30.70 -49.30
N GLY A 482 15.76 31.87 -48.65
CA GLY A 482 14.77 32.95 -48.83
C GLY A 482 13.53 32.84 -47.95
N GLY A 483 13.51 31.93 -46.98
CA GLY A 483 12.44 31.81 -45.98
C GLY A 483 12.59 32.81 -44.84
N THR A 484 11.51 32.98 -44.08
CA THR A 484 11.50 33.79 -42.86
C THR A 484 11.16 32.90 -41.69
N VAL A 485 12.03 32.86 -40.63
CA VAL A 485 11.79 32.05 -39.44
C VAL A 485 11.62 32.95 -38.22
N ARG A 486 10.46 32.85 -37.58
CA ARG A 486 10.16 33.55 -36.33
C ARG A 486 10.12 32.54 -35.20
N ILE A 487 10.89 32.74 -34.13
CA ILE A 487 10.87 31.90 -32.94
C ILE A 487 10.02 32.61 -31.89
N GLU A 488 8.95 31.92 -31.43
CA GLU A 488 8.06 32.35 -30.36
C GLU A 488 8.26 31.48 -29.14
N GLY A 489 8.37 32.08 -27.94
CA GLY A 489 8.49 31.40 -26.65
C GLY A 489 9.75 31.79 -25.88
N ALA A 490 9.65 31.77 -24.55
CA ALA A 490 10.79 32.06 -23.70
C ALA A 490 11.72 30.83 -23.65
N VAL A 491 12.89 30.93 -24.23
CA VAL A 491 13.98 29.97 -23.99
C VAL A 491 14.51 30.27 -22.59
N VAL A 492 14.06 29.50 -21.58
CA VAL A 492 14.75 29.49 -20.29
C VAL A 492 16.09 28.76 -20.52
N ALA A 493 17.12 29.57 -20.69
CA ALA A 493 18.46 29.13 -21.02
C ALA A 493 19.06 28.24 -19.92
N THR A 494 19.66 27.13 -20.37
CA THR A 494 20.90 26.50 -19.89
C THR A 494 21.50 27.06 -18.61
N GLY A 495 21.65 26.22 -17.60
CA GLY A 495 22.28 26.44 -16.30
C GLY A 495 23.59 27.23 -16.28
N ARG A 496 23.51 28.52 -16.41
CA ARG A 496 24.45 29.48 -15.87
C ARG A 496 23.62 30.61 -15.28
N ARG A 497 23.80 30.86 -13.98
CA ARG A 497 23.32 32.07 -13.31
C ARG A 497 24.11 33.24 -13.87
N ASP A 498 23.58 33.87 -14.89
CA ASP A 498 23.90 35.26 -15.22
C ASP A 498 22.61 36.05 -14.96
N GLU A 499 22.71 37.03 -14.08
CA GLU A 499 21.61 37.90 -13.64
C GLU A 499 20.94 38.58 -14.83
N PRO A 500 19.61 38.65 -14.88
CA PRO A 500 18.93 39.45 -15.87
C PRO A 500 19.01 40.92 -15.48
N GLN A 501 19.69 41.72 -16.28
CA GLN A 501 19.43 43.15 -16.33
C GLN A 501 18.04 43.37 -16.90
N VAL A 502 17.06 43.69 -16.06
CA VAL A 502 15.74 44.17 -16.45
C VAL A 502 15.84 45.66 -16.54
N GLU A 503 16.07 46.21 -17.74
CA GLU A 503 15.67 47.57 -18.06
C GLU A 503 14.17 47.58 -18.33
N ALA A 504 13.40 48.04 -17.36
CA ALA A 504 11.99 48.32 -17.51
C ALA A 504 11.84 49.73 -18.06
N GLU A 505 11.64 49.86 -19.36
CA GLU A 505 11.02 51.05 -19.93
C GLU A 505 9.52 51.07 -19.63
N MET A 506 9.12 51.94 -18.71
CA MET A 506 7.72 52.28 -18.51
C MET A 506 7.33 53.40 -19.51
N PRO A 507 6.26 53.25 -20.30
CA PRO A 507 5.70 54.38 -21.03
C PRO A 507 4.98 55.31 -20.04
N GLY A 508 5.32 56.61 -20.14
CA GLY A 508 4.83 57.64 -19.28
C GLY A 508 3.32 57.82 -19.32
N ALA A 509 2.77 58.11 -18.16
CA ALA A 509 1.46 58.69 -17.97
C ALA A 509 1.58 60.21 -18.22
N ALA A 510 0.86 60.72 -19.21
CA ALA A 510 0.57 62.12 -19.38
C ALA A 510 -0.92 62.35 -19.12
N ALA A 511 -1.19 63.39 -18.27
CA ALA A 511 -2.43 64.09 -17.93
C ALA A 511 -3.42 63.37 -17.02
#